data_8c921bae7b79f94ed75ca108f5fb3c3c
#
_entry.id   8c921bae7b79f94ed75ca108f5fb3c3c
#
_cell.length_a   1.000
_cell.length_b   1.000
_cell.length_c   1.000
_cell.angle_alpha   90.00
_cell.angle_beta   90.00
_cell.angle_gamma   90.00
#
_symmetry.space_group_name_H-M   'P 1'
#
loop_
_entity.id
_entity.type
_entity.pdbx_description
1 polymer ?
#
loop_
_entity_poly.entity_id
_entity_poly.type
_entity_poly.pdbx_seq_one_letter_code
_entity_poly.pdbx_strand_id
1 'polypeptide(L)'
;VLVLPQEQQTYWRELCQRYHFSIGHVLADGGETRFHSVKNGLAYVEPGLVGVHDGVRPFVSRQVIERCYQLAETKKAVIPVVDVVETIRHLTDTGSETVSRSDYKLVQTPQVFDVELLKRAYAQEYTSFFTDDASVVEAMGESVYLAEGNRENIKITTPFDLKISSVLVNV
;
A
#
# COMPACT_ATOMS: atom_id res chain seq x y z
N VAL A 1 8.05 4.65 10.11
CA VAL A 1 9.20 4.42 9.22
C VAL A 1 8.88 4.97 7.85
N LEU A 2 9.76 5.79 7.27
CA LEU A 2 9.69 6.26 5.90
C LEU A 2 10.82 5.60 5.10
N VAL A 3 10.45 4.86 4.05
CA VAL A 3 11.41 4.17 3.19
C VAL A 3 11.62 4.99 1.92
N LEU A 4 12.84 5.44 1.69
CA LEU A 4 13.21 6.27 0.53
C LEU A 4 14.49 5.75 -0.13
N PRO A 5 14.66 5.91 -1.44
CA PRO A 5 15.95 5.78 -2.09
C PRO A 5 16.98 6.66 -1.39
N GLN A 6 18.20 6.16 -1.23
CA GLN A 6 19.23 6.83 -0.43
C GLN A 6 19.55 8.25 -0.95
N GLU A 7 19.53 8.42 -2.26
CA GLU A 7 19.73 9.71 -2.94
C GLU A 7 18.59 10.72 -2.68
N GLN A 8 17.40 10.28 -2.27
CA GLN A 8 16.26 11.15 -1.96
C GLN A 8 16.20 11.58 -0.49
N GLN A 9 16.96 10.96 0.39
CA GLN A 9 16.86 11.21 1.83
C GLN A 9 17.36 12.61 2.22
N THR A 10 18.37 13.14 1.53
CA THR A 10 18.84 14.53 1.75
C THR A 10 17.75 15.54 1.36
N TYR A 11 17.15 15.35 0.19
CA TYR A 11 16.03 16.19 -0.25
C TYR A 11 14.83 16.12 0.70
N TRP A 12 14.51 14.94 1.22
CA TRP A 12 13.47 14.79 2.24
C TRP A 12 13.76 15.63 3.51
N ARG A 13 15.00 15.59 4.01
CA ARG A 13 15.38 16.40 5.19
C ARG A 13 15.25 17.89 4.91
N GLU A 14 15.61 18.35 3.71
CA GLU A 14 15.41 19.74 3.27
C GLU A 14 13.93 20.12 3.23
N LEU A 15 13.06 19.22 2.74
CA LEU A 15 11.61 19.43 2.75
C LEU A 15 11.07 19.52 4.19
N CYS A 16 11.51 18.64 5.09
CA CYS A 16 11.11 18.70 6.50
C CYS A 16 11.47 20.07 7.12
N GLN A 17 12.65 20.59 6.86
CA GLN A 17 13.06 21.92 7.33
C GLN A 17 12.22 23.03 6.70
N ARG A 18 12.05 23.00 5.37
CA ARG A 18 11.31 24.02 4.61
C ARG A 18 9.84 24.12 5.04
N TYR A 19 9.21 23.00 5.32
CA TYR A 19 7.78 22.93 5.67
C TYR A 19 7.53 22.74 7.17
N HIS A 20 8.57 22.87 8.01
CA HIS A 20 8.49 22.71 9.47
C HIS A 20 7.85 21.37 9.89
N PHE A 21 8.13 20.29 9.13
CA PHE A 21 7.64 18.95 9.44
C PHE A 21 8.43 18.37 10.61
N SER A 22 7.78 18.28 11.78
CA SER A 22 8.41 17.92 13.06
C SER A 22 8.01 16.53 13.58
N ILE A 23 7.25 15.75 12.81
CA ILE A 23 6.86 14.40 13.22
C ILE A 23 8.08 13.49 13.23
N GLY A 24 8.40 12.94 14.42
CA GLY A 24 9.52 12.00 14.58
C GLY A 24 9.30 10.73 13.73
N HIS A 25 10.29 10.38 12.93
CA HIS A 25 10.24 9.18 12.08
C HIS A 25 11.63 8.63 11.80
N VAL A 26 11.69 7.35 11.47
CA VAL A 26 12.91 6.67 11.04
C VAL A 26 12.97 6.70 9.52
N LEU A 27 14.14 7.04 8.95
CA LEU A 27 14.42 6.85 7.53
C LEU A 27 15.09 5.48 7.34
N ALA A 28 14.53 4.67 6.46
CA ALA A 28 15.10 3.42 6.00
C ALA A 28 15.46 3.52 4.51
N ASP A 29 16.49 2.79 4.10
CA ASP A 29 16.92 2.77 2.71
C ASP A 29 15.94 1.97 1.85
N GLY A 30 15.59 2.51 0.69
CA GLY A 30 14.91 1.78 -0.35
C GLY A 30 15.77 0.62 -0.87
N GLY A 31 15.11 -0.41 -1.41
CA GLY A 31 15.77 -1.53 -2.05
C GLY A 31 15.53 -1.53 -3.57
N GLU A 32 16.04 -2.55 -4.23
CA GLU A 32 15.96 -2.73 -5.69
C GLU A 32 14.51 -2.73 -6.21
N THR A 33 13.59 -3.30 -5.43
CA THR A 33 12.17 -3.33 -5.75
C THR A 33 11.33 -2.85 -4.56
N ARG A 34 10.00 -2.70 -4.76
CA ARG A 34 9.06 -2.40 -3.66
C ARG A 34 9.16 -3.45 -2.53
N PHE A 35 9.29 -4.74 -2.89
CA PHE A 35 9.48 -5.81 -1.91
C PHE A 35 10.70 -5.57 -1.02
N HIS A 36 11.86 -5.30 -1.61
CA HIS A 36 13.10 -5.06 -0.86
C HIS A 36 13.01 -3.78 -0.01
N SER A 37 12.33 -2.76 -0.50
CA SER A 37 12.08 -1.51 0.23
C SER A 37 11.23 -1.75 1.49
N VAL A 38 10.13 -2.49 1.36
CA VAL A 38 9.28 -2.85 2.51
C VAL A 38 10.05 -3.74 3.49
N LYS A 39 10.79 -4.73 3.00
CA LYS A 39 11.64 -5.60 3.82
C LYS A 39 12.64 -4.80 4.67
N ASN A 40 13.29 -3.79 4.08
CA ASN A 40 14.19 -2.90 4.79
C ASN A 40 13.45 -2.08 5.86
N GLY A 41 12.26 -1.55 5.55
CA GLY A 41 11.43 -0.82 6.51
C GLY A 41 10.97 -1.68 7.69
N LEU A 42 10.66 -2.95 7.46
CA LEU A 42 10.21 -3.89 8.50
C LEU A 42 11.29 -4.19 9.56
N ALA A 43 12.56 -3.95 9.27
CA ALA A 43 13.64 -4.09 10.25
C ALA A 43 13.50 -3.11 11.43
N TYR A 44 12.79 -2.00 11.24
CA TYR A 44 12.58 -0.94 12.25
C TYR A 44 11.21 -1.02 12.93
N VAL A 45 10.41 -2.06 12.63
CA VAL A 45 9.05 -2.18 13.15
C VAL A 45 9.02 -3.14 14.34
N GLU A 46 8.50 -2.65 15.46
CA GLU A 46 8.29 -3.41 16.68
C GLU A 46 7.08 -4.36 16.56
N PRO A 47 6.97 -5.40 17.40
CA PRO A 47 5.82 -6.31 17.42
C PRO A 47 4.48 -5.59 17.58
N GLY A 48 3.43 -6.13 16.96
CA GLY A 48 2.07 -5.57 16.96
C GLY A 48 1.46 -5.58 15.57
N LEU A 49 0.79 -4.49 15.19
CA LEU A 49 0.22 -4.30 13.86
C LEU A 49 1.01 -3.24 13.08
N VAL A 50 1.21 -3.50 11.80
CA VAL A 50 1.87 -2.57 10.88
C VAL A 50 1.00 -2.32 9.65
N GLY A 51 0.84 -1.06 9.27
CA GLY A 51 0.26 -0.69 7.98
C GLY A 51 1.35 -0.29 6.99
N VAL A 52 1.41 -0.98 5.87
CA VAL A 52 2.27 -0.60 4.74
C VAL A 52 1.48 0.30 3.82
N HIS A 53 1.97 1.51 3.59
CA HIS A 53 1.24 2.53 2.83
C HIS A 53 2.08 3.12 1.71
N ASP A 54 1.48 3.22 0.52
CA ASP A 54 2.10 3.90 -0.62
C ASP A 54 2.20 5.41 -0.34
N GLY A 55 3.41 5.98 -0.31
CA GLY A 55 3.63 7.41 -0.09
C GLY A 55 2.98 8.33 -1.13
N VAL A 56 2.51 7.77 -2.24
CA VAL A 56 1.78 8.46 -3.31
C VAL A 56 0.25 8.34 -3.20
N ARG A 57 -0.29 7.97 -2.02
CA ARG A 57 -1.73 7.92 -1.71
C ARG A 57 -2.08 8.84 -0.53
N PRO A 58 -2.04 10.16 -0.69
CA PRO A 58 -2.21 11.08 0.43
C PRO A 58 -3.66 11.22 0.93
N PHE A 59 -4.66 10.60 0.26
CA PHE A 59 -6.08 10.82 0.53
C PHE A 59 -6.78 9.64 1.20
N VAL A 60 -6.02 8.76 1.85
CA VAL A 60 -6.64 7.72 2.68
C VAL A 60 -7.41 8.36 3.84
N SER A 61 -8.68 8.00 4.00
CA SER A 61 -9.49 8.53 5.09
C SER A 61 -9.12 7.90 6.43
N ARG A 62 -9.29 8.67 7.51
CA ARG A 62 -9.09 8.17 8.87
C ARG A 62 -9.93 6.92 9.16
N GLN A 63 -11.18 6.88 8.67
CA GLN A 63 -12.07 5.74 8.86
C GLN A 63 -11.53 4.47 8.21
N VAL A 64 -10.90 4.56 7.03
CA VAL A 64 -10.26 3.40 6.38
C VAL A 64 -9.09 2.90 7.21
N ILE A 65 -8.23 3.80 7.70
CA ILE A 65 -7.09 3.43 8.56
C ILE A 65 -7.61 2.71 9.80
N GLU A 66 -8.52 3.32 10.55
CA GLU A 66 -9.08 2.76 11.78
C GLU A 66 -9.72 1.39 11.53
N ARG A 67 -10.53 1.25 10.48
CA ARG A 67 -11.19 -0.01 10.09
C ARG A 67 -10.18 -1.11 9.81
N CYS A 68 -9.13 -0.82 9.02
CA CYS A 68 -8.12 -1.81 8.69
C CYS A 68 -7.37 -2.30 9.94
N TYR A 69 -6.99 -1.39 10.84
CA TYR A 69 -6.32 -1.76 12.09
C TYR A 69 -7.23 -2.56 13.03
N GLN A 70 -8.48 -2.14 13.22
CA GLN A 70 -9.45 -2.86 14.06
C GLN A 70 -9.71 -4.28 13.55
N LEU A 71 -9.87 -4.46 12.23
CA LEU A 71 -10.04 -5.79 11.65
C LEU A 71 -8.76 -6.63 11.78
N ALA A 72 -7.59 -6.03 11.64
CA ALA A 72 -6.31 -6.73 11.72
C ALA A 72 -6.00 -7.29 13.13
N GLU A 73 -6.58 -6.73 14.19
CA GLU A 73 -6.49 -7.30 15.55
C GLU A 73 -6.91 -8.78 15.61
N THR A 74 -7.91 -9.15 14.80
CA THR A 74 -8.43 -10.52 14.77
C THR A 74 -8.07 -11.28 13.49
N LYS A 75 -7.98 -10.58 12.36
CA LYS A 75 -7.77 -11.19 11.03
C LYS A 75 -6.31 -11.25 10.61
N LYS A 76 -5.42 -10.50 11.26
CA LYS A 76 -3.97 -10.46 11.06
C LYS A 76 -3.48 -9.94 9.71
N ALA A 77 -4.28 -10.00 8.66
CA ALA A 77 -3.97 -9.51 7.31
C ALA A 77 -5.22 -8.87 6.69
N VAL A 78 -5.20 -7.55 6.49
CA VAL A 78 -6.37 -6.77 6.01
C VAL A 78 -5.90 -5.75 4.99
N ILE A 79 -6.62 -5.68 3.87
CA ILE A 79 -6.37 -4.69 2.82
C ILE A 79 -7.64 -3.93 2.47
N PRO A 80 -7.56 -2.61 2.26
CA PRO A 80 -8.68 -1.82 1.78
C PRO A 80 -8.88 -2.02 0.28
N VAL A 81 -10.14 -2.11 -0.13
CA VAL A 81 -10.53 -2.29 -1.53
C VAL A 81 -11.70 -1.38 -1.89
N VAL A 82 -11.82 -1.06 -3.18
CA VAL A 82 -12.99 -0.39 -3.74
C VAL A 82 -13.54 -1.17 -4.94
N ASP A 83 -14.82 -0.93 -5.24
CA ASP A 83 -15.49 -1.56 -6.37
C ASP A 83 -14.92 -1.05 -7.71
N VAL A 84 -14.87 -1.95 -8.68
CA VAL A 84 -14.61 -1.61 -10.08
C VAL A 84 -15.88 -1.00 -10.68
N VAL A 85 -15.78 0.19 -11.23
CA VAL A 85 -16.91 0.91 -11.85
C VAL A 85 -16.99 0.63 -13.34
N GLU A 86 -15.85 0.58 -14.00
CA GLU A 86 -15.73 0.37 -15.43
C GLU A 86 -16.04 -1.09 -15.81
N THR A 87 -16.40 -1.31 -17.08
CA THR A 87 -16.48 -2.65 -17.65
C THR A 87 -15.06 -3.21 -17.82
N ILE A 88 -14.84 -4.43 -17.33
CA ILE A 88 -13.55 -5.12 -17.45
C ILE A 88 -13.57 -6.05 -18.66
N ARG A 89 -12.46 -6.07 -19.39
CA ARG A 89 -12.20 -7.08 -20.40
C ARG A 89 -10.98 -7.91 -20.01
N HIS A 90 -11.16 -9.23 -20.03
CA HIS A 90 -10.06 -10.17 -19.93
C HIS A 90 -9.45 -10.39 -21.32
N LEU A 91 -8.13 -10.23 -21.42
CA LEU A 91 -7.40 -10.49 -22.67
C LEU A 91 -7.11 -11.98 -22.78
N THR A 92 -7.34 -12.54 -23.97
CA THR A 92 -7.06 -13.94 -24.32
C THR A 92 -6.09 -13.96 -25.50
N ASP A 93 -5.50 -15.11 -25.80
CA ASP A 93 -4.58 -15.28 -26.94
C ASP A 93 -5.22 -14.92 -28.29
N THR A 94 -6.54 -15.02 -28.41
CA THR A 94 -7.29 -14.79 -29.66
C THR A 94 -8.15 -13.53 -29.64
N GLY A 95 -8.10 -12.72 -28.56
CA GLY A 95 -8.91 -11.51 -28.47
C GLY A 95 -9.19 -11.08 -27.03
N SER A 96 -10.46 -10.82 -26.69
CA SER A 96 -10.85 -10.45 -25.34
C SER A 96 -12.31 -10.79 -25.06
N GLU A 97 -12.64 -10.99 -23.80
CA GLU A 97 -14.00 -11.26 -23.33
C GLU A 97 -14.41 -10.32 -22.20
N THR A 98 -15.70 -10.04 -22.06
CA THR A 98 -16.22 -9.29 -20.93
C THR A 98 -16.34 -10.20 -19.71
N VAL A 99 -15.80 -9.76 -18.57
CA VAL A 99 -15.95 -10.48 -17.29
C VAL A 99 -16.85 -9.69 -16.34
N SER A 100 -17.42 -10.40 -15.36
CA SER A 100 -18.24 -9.79 -14.31
C SER A 100 -17.35 -8.92 -13.41
N ARG A 101 -17.54 -7.60 -13.44
CA ARG A 101 -16.78 -6.69 -12.58
C ARG A 101 -17.04 -6.87 -11.08
N SER A 102 -18.17 -7.51 -10.70
CA SER A 102 -18.48 -7.81 -9.30
C SER A 102 -17.51 -8.81 -8.66
N ASP A 103 -16.79 -9.57 -9.49
CA ASP A 103 -15.82 -10.57 -9.05
C ASP A 103 -14.42 -9.97 -8.81
N TYR A 104 -14.27 -8.66 -9.05
CA TYR A 104 -13.00 -7.94 -8.95
C TYR A 104 -13.10 -6.75 -8.00
N LYS A 105 -12.00 -6.45 -7.35
CA LYS A 105 -11.83 -5.26 -6.51
C LYS A 105 -10.53 -4.55 -6.88
N LEU A 106 -10.51 -3.23 -6.72
CA LEU A 106 -9.28 -2.45 -6.81
C LEU A 106 -8.67 -2.35 -5.41
N VAL A 107 -7.44 -2.81 -5.29
CA VAL A 107 -6.70 -2.82 -4.02
C VAL A 107 -6.10 -1.45 -3.73
N GLN A 108 -6.17 -1.05 -2.48
CA GLN A 108 -5.57 0.19 -1.98
C GLN A 108 -4.60 -0.10 -0.83
N THR A 109 -4.03 0.94 -0.26
CA THR A 109 -3.24 0.92 0.97
C THR A 109 -3.78 1.97 1.95
N PRO A 110 -3.54 1.87 3.28
CA PRO A 110 -2.59 0.97 3.94
C PRO A 110 -3.07 -0.49 3.94
N GLN A 111 -2.16 -1.41 3.68
CA GLN A 111 -2.37 -2.84 3.92
C GLN A 111 -1.86 -3.14 5.33
N VAL A 112 -2.72 -3.67 6.20
CA VAL A 112 -2.43 -3.81 7.63
C VAL A 112 -2.25 -5.26 8.02
N PHE A 113 -1.15 -5.55 8.68
CA PHE A 113 -0.76 -6.91 9.04
C PHE A 113 -0.26 -7.01 10.48
N ASP A 114 -0.38 -8.21 11.06
CA ASP A 114 0.44 -8.62 12.18
C ASP A 114 1.92 -8.59 11.78
N VAL A 115 2.76 -7.97 12.60
CA VAL A 115 4.18 -7.74 12.26
C VAL A 115 4.94 -9.04 12.08
N GLU A 116 4.69 -10.03 12.94
CA GLU A 116 5.39 -11.33 12.86
C GLU A 116 4.97 -12.11 11.61
N LEU A 117 3.68 -12.05 11.27
CA LEU A 117 3.17 -12.62 10.01
C LEU A 117 3.86 -11.97 8.81
N LEU A 118 3.89 -10.64 8.75
CA LEU A 118 4.47 -9.92 7.62
C LEU A 118 5.98 -10.14 7.51
N LYS A 119 6.72 -10.12 8.63
CA LYS A 119 8.16 -10.43 8.64
C LYS A 119 8.46 -11.83 8.11
N ARG A 120 7.65 -12.84 8.48
CA ARG A 120 7.77 -14.20 7.91
C ARG A 120 7.51 -14.20 6.41
N ALA A 121 6.49 -13.49 5.95
CA ALA A 121 6.17 -13.38 4.53
C ALA A 121 7.33 -12.77 3.74
N TYR A 122 7.93 -11.71 4.27
CA TYR A 122 9.10 -11.06 3.66
C TYR A 122 10.44 -11.81 3.84
N ALA A 123 10.45 -12.94 4.54
CA ALA A 123 11.60 -13.86 4.57
C ALA A 123 11.70 -14.75 3.31
N GLN A 124 10.63 -14.84 2.52
CA GLN A 124 10.61 -15.56 1.24
C GLN A 124 11.58 -14.95 0.22
N GLU A 125 11.98 -15.74 -0.78
CA GLU A 125 12.69 -15.21 -1.94
C GLU A 125 11.77 -14.35 -2.78
N TYR A 126 12.30 -13.25 -3.31
CA TYR A 126 11.55 -12.34 -4.17
C TYR A 126 11.14 -13.02 -5.49
N THR A 127 9.91 -12.74 -5.91
CA THR A 127 9.40 -13.11 -7.23
C THR A 127 8.61 -11.94 -7.81
N SER A 128 8.56 -11.84 -9.16
CA SER A 128 7.81 -10.80 -9.86
C SER A 128 6.29 -10.85 -9.65
N PHE A 129 5.77 -11.94 -9.08
CA PHE A 129 4.36 -12.05 -8.67
C PHE A 129 4.04 -11.25 -7.40
N PHE A 130 5.04 -10.81 -6.66
CA PHE A 130 4.86 -9.97 -5.47
C PHE A 130 4.58 -8.52 -5.87
N THR A 131 3.34 -8.23 -6.23
CA THR A 131 2.90 -6.90 -6.69
C THR A 131 2.56 -5.94 -5.56
N ASP A 132 2.18 -6.49 -4.38
CA ASP A 132 1.85 -5.76 -3.15
C ASP A 132 2.14 -6.63 -1.92
N ASP A 133 1.84 -6.14 -0.72
CA ASP A 133 2.13 -6.86 0.54
C ASP A 133 1.18 -8.04 0.73
N ALA A 134 -0.06 -7.93 0.22
CA ALA A 134 -1.02 -9.02 0.25
C ALA A 134 -0.52 -10.25 -0.52
N SER A 135 -0.02 -10.05 -1.75
CA SER A 135 0.49 -11.14 -2.58
C SER A 135 1.68 -11.87 -1.94
N VAL A 136 2.50 -11.16 -1.15
CA VAL A 136 3.60 -11.77 -0.38
C VAL A 136 3.07 -12.67 0.74
N VAL A 137 2.01 -12.25 1.43
CA VAL A 137 1.36 -13.02 2.50
C VAL A 137 0.61 -14.22 1.94
N GLU A 138 -0.14 -14.03 0.86
CA GLU A 138 -0.90 -15.09 0.17
C GLU A 138 0.01 -16.20 -0.36
N ALA A 139 1.22 -15.88 -0.80
CA ALA A 139 2.20 -16.87 -1.27
C ALA A 139 2.64 -17.87 -0.17
N MET A 140 2.42 -17.58 1.12
CA MET A 140 2.60 -18.52 2.23
C MET A 140 1.35 -19.37 2.52
N GLY A 141 0.26 -19.20 1.77
CA GLY A 141 -1.02 -19.86 2.04
C GLY A 141 -1.86 -19.18 3.12
N GLU A 142 -1.51 -17.97 3.52
CA GLU A 142 -2.27 -17.19 4.50
C GLU A 142 -3.40 -16.40 3.82
N SER A 143 -4.52 -16.25 4.51
CA SER A 143 -5.68 -15.53 3.98
C SER A 143 -5.58 -14.04 4.24
N VAL A 144 -5.93 -13.24 3.24
CA VAL A 144 -6.04 -11.78 3.34
C VAL A 144 -7.51 -11.38 3.35
N TYR A 145 -7.90 -10.48 4.26
CA TYR A 145 -9.28 -10.03 4.44
C TYR A 145 -9.48 -8.65 3.84
N LEU A 146 -10.60 -8.47 3.16
CA LEU A 146 -10.96 -7.22 2.50
C LEU A 146 -11.72 -6.29 3.45
N ALA A 147 -11.31 -5.02 3.47
CA ALA A 147 -12.01 -3.94 4.13
C ALA A 147 -12.48 -2.91 3.09
N GLU A 148 -13.55 -2.19 3.39
CA GLU A 148 -14.00 -1.09 2.52
C GLU A 148 -13.00 0.07 2.55
N GLY A 149 -12.49 0.47 1.38
CA GLY A 149 -11.62 1.62 1.16
C GLY A 149 -12.39 2.91 0.93
N ASN A 150 -11.71 3.96 0.41
CA ASN A 150 -12.37 5.18 -0.05
C ASN A 150 -11.89 5.56 -1.46
N ARG A 151 -12.80 6.05 -2.30
CA ARG A 151 -12.51 6.34 -3.71
C ARG A 151 -11.50 7.45 -3.91
N GLU A 152 -11.46 8.41 -2.99
CA GLU A 152 -10.52 9.53 -3.01
C GLU A 152 -9.08 9.09 -2.78
N ASN A 153 -8.86 7.89 -2.22
CA ASN A 153 -7.53 7.33 -1.96
C ASN A 153 -6.85 6.85 -3.26
N ILE A 154 -6.80 7.73 -4.23
CA ILE A 154 -6.14 7.50 -5.52
C ILE A 154 -4.62 7.38 -5.36
N LYS A 155 -3.99 6.65 -6.27
CA LYS A 155 -2.53 6.57 -6.39
C LYS A 155 -2.06 7.63 -7.39
N ILE A 156 -1.30 8.62 -6.93
CA ILE A 156 -0.77 9.69 -7.79
C ILE A 156 0.44 9.13 -8.56
N THR A 157 0.25 8.80 -9.83
CA THR A 157 1.27 8.21 -10.70
C THR A 157 1.45 8.96 -12.01
N THR A 158 0.50 9.80 -12.37
CA THR A 158 0.51 10.57 -13.61
C THR A 158 0.27 12.06 -13.36
N PRO A 159 0.65 12.95 -14.30
CA PRO A 159 0.28 14.37 -14.22
C PRO A 159 -1.24 14.62 -14.14
N PHE A 160 -2.04 13.70 -14.66
CA PHE A 160 -3.50 13.78 -14.55
C PHE A 160 -3.97 13.53 -13.11
N ASP A 161 -3.40 12.54 -12.43
CA ASP A 161 -3.71 12.26 -11.01
C ASP A 161 -3.34 13.45 -10.12
N LEU A 162 -2.24 14.15 -10.45
CA LEU A 162 -1.83 15.35 -9.73
C LEU A 162 -2.83 16.51 -9.90
N LYS A 163 -3.47 16.62 -11.06
CA LYS A 163 -4.56 17.61 -11.26
C LYS A 163 -5.80 17.25 -10.44
N ILE A 164 -6.18 15.96 -10.41
CA ILE A 164 -7.28 15.49 -9.56
C ILE A 164 -6.97 15.77 -8.08
N SER A 165 -5.75 15.47 -7.65
CA SER A 165 -5.34 15.65 -6.25
C SER A 165 -5.41 17.11 -5.79
N SER A 166 -5.16 18.08 -6.69
CA SER A 166 -5.30 19.51 -6.36
C SER A 166 -6.74 19.94 -6.05
N VAL A 167 -7.73 19.23 -6.57
CA VAL A 167 -9.14 19.43 -6.23
C VAL A 167 -9.47 18.79 -4.89
N LEU A 168 -8.95 17.56 -4.65
CA LEU A 168 -9.21 16.81 -3.41
C LEU A 168 -8.62 17.47 -2.15
N VAL A 169 -7.52 18.20 -2.28
CA VAL A 169 -6.91 18.94 -1.15
C VAL A 169 -7.80 20.08 -0.64
N ASN A 170 -8.70 20.60 -1.48
CA ASN A 170 -9.55 21.76 -1.17
C ASN A 170 -10.98 21.36 -0.70
N VAL A 171 -11.23 20.08 -0.51
CA VAL A 171 -12.47 19.52 0.04
C VAL A 171 -12.26 19.11 1.49
#